data_a2626afb5141f2f3c82c095d39d77d50
#
_entry.id   a2626afb5141f2f3c82c095d39d77d50
#
_cell.length_a   1.000
_cell.length_b   1.000
_cell.length_c   1.000
_cell.angle_alpha   90.00
_cell.angle_beta   90.00
_cell.angle_gamma   90.00
#
_symmetry.space_group_name_H-M   'P 1'
#
loop_
_entity.id
_entity.type
_entity.pdbx_description
1 polymer ?
#
loop_
_entity_poly.entity_id
_entity_poly.type
_entity_poly.pdbx_seq_one_letter_code
_entity_poly.pdbx_strand_id
1 'polypeptide(L)'
;MWIEELANGKFKYIERYTDPLTNKYKKVSVTLDKNSSQAQKKAGLILQEKIEDRLAIRNHSEMTYGELKKEYLKQWIPTVKDSTKRGYLVSDSHIATVLPDDTIINKLTKRDIRLIIDKLLKHNSYHVTHKCRKRLHAIFSYAIQMDYMTSNPTENVLVSKPKDDYKPEKVLYLTSNEVYDLCNRMIDNDEQTLADIVLFMFLTGVRYGELACLTYDKIDFENKEILINATYDFNTREITTTKTKKSTRKISVSDNILDIVNRQKKTSSFVFPNSNGVPILNAYINKRLKIYGDYHTHLFRHSHISFLAEKGIPLNAIMDRVGHSDPKTTLSIYSHTTVNMKEIINKQTAPFVPLLKSE
;
A
#
# COMPACT_ATOMS: atom_id res chain seq x y z
N MET A 1 26.36 -37.12 -31.69
CA MET A 1 27.66 -36.41 -31.59
C MET A 1 28.52 -36.71 -32.81
N TRP A 2 29.18 -35.70 -33.41
CA TRP A 2 30.20 -35.87 -34.45
C TRP A 2 31.43 -35.03 -34.11
N ILE A 3 32.56 -35.33 -34.75
CA ILE A 3 33.87 -34.77 -34.44
C ILE A 3 34.40 -34.05 -35.67
N GLU A 4 34.93 -32.85 -35.49
CA GLU A 4 35.66 -32.11 -36.53
C GLU A 4 37.11 -31.87 -36.03
N GLU A 5 38.10 -32.21 -36.84
CA GLU A 5 39.49 -31.89 -36.55
C GLU A 5 39.77 -30.45 -37.00
N LEU A 6 40.32 -29.67 -36.10
CA LEU A 6 40.66 -28.27 -36.36
C LEU A 6 42.08 -28.11 -36.86
N ALA A 7 42.36 -27.07 -37.63
CA ALA A 7 43.69 -26.77 -38.19
C ALA A 7 44.81 -26.67 -37.13
N ASN A 8 44.47 -26.49 -35.88
CA ASN A 8 45.42 -26.41 -34.74
C ASN A 8 45.63 -27.78 -34.04
N GLY A 9 45.21 -28.89 -34.65
CA GLY A 9 45.36 -30.24 -34.10
C GLY A 9 44.43 -30.61 -32.95
N LYS A 10 43.43 -29.75 -32.63
CA LYS A 10 42.42 -30.04 -31.62
C LYS A 10 41.17 -30.62 -32.26
N PHE A 11 40.35 -31.30 -31.43
CA PHE A 11 39.14 -31.97 -31.87
C PHE A 11 37.93 -31.26 -31.32
N LYS A 12 37.01 -30.80 -32.21
CA LYS A 12 35.75 -30.16 -31.87
C LYS A 12 34.63 -31.21 -31.91
N TYR A 13 34.06 -31.49 -30.76
CA TYR A 13 32.92 -32.37 -30.58
C TYR A 13 31.63 -31.56 -30.66
N ILE A 14 30.66 -31.99 -31.44
CA ILE A 14 29.44 -31.24 -31.73
C ILE A 14 28.25 -32.19 -31.54
N GLU A 15 27.21 -31.66 -30.90
CA GLU A 15 25.92 -32.34 -30.74
C GLU A 15 24.78 -31.44 -31.19
N ARG A 16 23.71 -32.05 -31.75
CA ARG A 16 22.50 -31.34 -32.13
C ARG A 16 21.43 -31.53 -31.04
N TYR A 17 20.67 -30.50 -30.82
CA TYR A 17 19.45 -30.56 -30.05
C TYR A 17 18.33 -29.76 -30.74
N THR A 18 17.08 -30.07 -30.46
CA THR A 18 15.94 -29.31 -30.96
C THR A 18 15.65 -28.18 -29.98
N ASP A 19 15.71 -26.94 -30.45
CA ASP A 19 15.31 -25.78 -29.65
C ASP A 19 13.77 -25.77 -29.51
N PRO A 20 13.22 -25.91 -28.30
CA PRO A 20 11.79 -26.00 -28.09
C PRO A 20 11.04 -24.68 -28.42
N LEU A 21 11.73 -23.54 -28.54
CA LEU A 21 11.11 -22.26 -28.91
C LEU A 21 10.87 -22.12 -30.40
N THR A 22 11.84 -22.58 -31.19
CA THR A 22 11.82 -22.36 -32.65
C THR A 22 11.55 -23.63 -33.43
N ASN A 23 11.50 -24.77 -32.72
CA ASN A 23 11.42 -26.12 -33.29
C ASN A 23 12.52 -26.41 -34.34
N LYS A 24 13.63 -25.64 -34.27
CA LYS A 24 14.78 -25.76 -35.17
C LYS A 24 15.94 -26.46 -34.48
N TYR A 25 16.75 -27.18 -35.27
CA TYR A 25 17.96 -27.80 -34.78
C TYR A 25 19.01 -26.74 -34.46
N LYS A 26 19.53 -26.75 -33.24
CA LYS A 26 20.70 -25.98 -32.81
C LYS A 26 21.85 -26.91 -32.46
N LYS A 27 23.08 -26.37 -32.40
CA LYS A 27 24.28 -27.14 -32.11
C LYS A 27 24.95 -26.61 -30.82
N VAL A 28 25.49 -27.53 -30.03
CA VAL A 28 26.46 -27.25 -28.98
C VAL A 28 27.78 -27.87 -29.33
N SER A 29 28.88 -27.31 -28.84
CA SER A 29 30.21 -27.86 -29.13
C SER A 29 31.16 -27.70 -27.94
N VAL A 30 32.17 -28.58 -27.90
CA VAL A 30 33.31 -28.52 -26.98
C VAL A 30 34.58 -28.92 -27.76
N THR A 31 35.70 -28.25 -27.47
CA THR A 31 36.98 -28.55 -28.10
C THR A 31 37.90 -29.20 -27.07
N LEU A 32 38.51 -30.34 -27.42
CA LEU A 32 39.45 -31.07 -26.59
C LEU A 32 40.77 -31.29 -27.42
N ASP A 33 41.85 -31.53 -26.68
CA ASP A 33 43.19 -31.69 -27.30
C ASP A 33 43.42 -33.07 -27.90
N LYS A 34 42.63 -34.07 -27.57
CA LYS A 34 42.77 -35.48 -27.98
C LYS A 34 41.49 -36.08 -28.49
N ASN A 35 41.58 -37.04 -29.41
CA ASN A 35 40.46 -37.86 -29.88
C ASN A 35 40.63 -39.29 -29.40
N SER A 36 40.59 -39.52 -28.08
CA SER A 36 40.60 -40.85 -27.48
C SER A 36 39.18 -41.23 -27.00
N SER A 37 38.94 -42.52 -26.76
CA SER A 37 37.67 -43.00 -26.21
C SER A 37 37.30 -42.29 -24.88
N GLN A 38 38.31 -41.96 -24.09
CA GLN A 38 38.14 -41.20 -22.85
C GLN A 38 37.78 -39.71 -23.09
N ALA A 39 38.37 -39.08 -24.11
CA ALA A 39 38.04 -37.71 -24.51
C ALA A 39 36.63 -37.66 -25.11
N GLN A 40 36.21 -38.66 -25.89
CA GLN A 40 34.83 -38.75 -26.42
C GLN A 40 33.77 -38.88 -25.30
N LYS A 41 34.02 -39.73 -24.28
CA LYS A 41 33.13 -39.85 -23.10
C LYS A 41 33.05 -38.52 -22.36
N LYS A 42 34.18 -37.85 -22.13
CA LYS A 42 34.21 -36.52 -21.46
C LYS A 42 33.50 -35.47 -22.30
N ALA A 43 33.69 -35.45 -23.62
CA ALA A 43 32.98 -34.52 -24.49
C ALA A 43 31.45 -34.77 -24.47
N GLY A 44 31.02 -36.03 -24.48
CA GLY A 44 29.61 -36.37 -24.37
C GLY A 44 28.93 -35.86 -23.11
N LEU A 45 29.59 -36.02 -21.95
CA LEU A 45 29.09 -35.46 -20.69
C LEU A 45 28.97 -33.93 -20.72
N ILE A 46 29.99 -33.23 -21.19
CA ILE A 46 30.00 -31.76 -21.31
C ILE A 46 28.94 -31.26 -22.30
N LEU A 47 28.75 -31.97 -23.41
CA LEU A 47 27.74 -31.60 -24.41
C LEU A 47 26.32 -31.83 -23.88
N GLN A 48 26.13 -32.91 -23.15
CA GLN A 48 24.84 -33.22 -22.52
C GLN A 48 24.52 -32.17 -21.45
N GLU A 49 25.47 -31.84 -20.57
CA GLU A 49 25.31 -30.75 -19.58
C GLU A 49 24.97 -29.41 -20.26
N LYS A 50 25.67 -29.04 -21.36
CA LYS A 50 25.37 -27.83 -22.14
C LYS A 50 23.99 -27.85 -22.80
N ILE A 51 23.50 -29.00 -23.21
CA ILE A 51 22.15 -29.16 -23.75
C ILE A 51 21.13 -29.04 -22.63
N GLU A 52 21.35 -29.72 -21.52
CA GLU A 52 20.52 -29.65 -20.33
C GLU A 52 20.43 -28.23 -19.80
N ASP A 53 21.54 -27.49 -19.68
CA ASP A 53 21.55 -26.06 -19.30
C ASP A 53 20.71 -25.20 -20.26
N ARG A 54 20.76 -25.44 -21.56
CA ARG A 54 19.98 -24.70 -22.55
C ARG A 54 18.50 -25.10 -22.58
N LEU A 55 18.19 -26.33 -22.19
CA LEU A 55 16.84 -26.85 -22.03
C LEU A 55 16.28 -26.58 -20.62
N ALA A 56 17.16 -26.58 -19.60
CA ALA A 56 16.82 -26.34 -18.18
C ALA A 56 16.34 -24.92 -17.89
N ILE A 57 16.55 -23.96 -18.82
CA ILE A 57 15.87 -22.68 -18.80
C ILE A 57 14.33 -22.84 -18.66
N ARG A 58 13.80 -24.06 -18.77
CA ARG A 58 12.36 -24.38 -18.61
C ARG A 58 12.01 -25.47 -17.59
N ASN A 59 12.97 -26.18 -17.03
CA ASN A 59 12.66 -27.15 -15.95
C ASN A 59 12.78 -26.47 -14.57
N HIS A 60 11.89 -25.49 -14.32
CA HIS A 60 11.70 -24.90 -12.99
C HIS A 60 10.98 -25.86 -12.01
N SER A 61 11.08 -27.18 -12.22
CA SER A 61 10.44 -28.18 -11.35
C SER A 61 10.91 -28.11 -9.90
N GLU A 62 12.06 -27.51 -9.64
CA GLU A 62 12.69 -27.39 -8.32
C GLU A 62 12.84 -25.94 -7.84
N MET A 63 12.24 -24.95 -8.50
CA MET A 63 12.31 -23.55 -8.07
C MET A 63 11.76 -23.40 -6.65
N THR A 64 12.52 -22.75 -5.80
CA THR A 64 12.13 -22.48 -4.41
C THR A 64 11.34 -21.18 -4.28
N TYR A 65 10.58 -21.05 -3.18
CA TYR A 65 9.84 -19.83 -2.86
C TYR A 65 10.78 -18.62 -2.71
N GLY A 66 11.95 -18.80 -2.11
CA GLY A 66 12.95 -17.75 -1.93
C GLY A 66 13.50 -17.22 -3.25
N GLU A 67 13.78 -18.11 -4.21
CA GLU A 67 14.24 -17.73 -5.56
C GLU A 67 13.15 -16.98 -6.31
N LEU A 68 11.92 -17.50 -6.33
CA LEU A 68 10.77 -16.85 -6.93
C LEU A 68 10.51 -15.45 -6.32
N LYS A 69 10.52 -15.36 -5.00
CA LYS A 69 10.36 -14.10 -4.27
C LYS A 69 11.42 -13.08 -4.65
N LYS A 70 12.70 -13.50 -4.70
CA LYS A 70 13.82 -12.63 -5.08
C LYS A 70 13.68 -12.10 -6.50
N GLU A 71 13.27 -12.96 -7.43
CA GLU A 71 13.06 -12.58 -8.82
C GLU A 71 11.88 -11.61 -8.98
N TYR A 72 10.74 -11.92 -8.36
CA TYR A 72 9.57 -11.05 -8.31
C TYR A 72 9.93 -9.66 -7.75
N LEU A 73 10.67 -9.60 -6.65
CA LEU A 73 11.04 -8.34 -6.01
C LEU A 73 11.98 -7.50 -6.87
N LYS A 74 12.88 -8.11 -7.62
CA LYS A 74 13.77 -7.40 -8.54
C LYS A 74 12.99 -6.60 -9.60
N GLN A 75 11.87 -7.14 -10.07
CA GLN A 75 11.01 -6.45 -11.04
C GLN A 75 10.01 -5.50 -10.37
N TRP A 76 9.46 -5.90 -9.22
CA TRP A 76 8.39 -5.15 -8.56
C TRP A 76 8.89 -3.90 -7.79
N ILE A 77 10.04 -3.97 -7.11
CA ILE A 77 10.58 -2.87 -6.29
C ILE A 77 10.71 -1.55 -7.05
N PRO A 78 11.23 -1.52 -8.30
CA PRO A 78 11.35 -0.27 -9.06
C PRO A 78 10.00 0.38 -9.41
N THR A 79 8.91 -0.37 -9.34
CA THR A 79 7.57 0.11 -9.74
C THR A 79 6.77 0.73 -8.60
N VAL A 80 7.27 0.68 -7.37
CA VAL A 80 6.51 1.07 -6.18
C VAL A 80 7.24 2.10 -5.32
N LYS A 81 6.46 2.90 -4.57
CA LYS A 81 7.01 3.84 -3.58
C LYS A 81 7.63 3.11 -2.38
N ASP A 82 8.62 3.72 -1.72
CA ASP A 82 9.29 3.16 -0.54
C ASP A 82 8.33 2.81 0.60
N SER A 83 7.27 3.58 0.81
CA SER A 83 6.23 3.25 1.78
C SER A 83 5.53 1.91 1.48
N THR A 84 5.33 1.59 0.20
CA THR A 84 4.75 0.31 -0.23
C THR A 84 5.74 -0.83 -0.04
N LYS A 85 7.04 -0.60 -0.34
CA LYS A 85 8.13 -1.53 -0.09
C LYS A 85 8.25 -1.87 1.40
N ARG A 86 8.21 -0.87 2.29
CA ARG A 86 8.20 -1.10 3.75
C ARG A 86 7.02 -1.97 4.20
N GLY A 87 5.82 -1.67 3.68
CA GLY A 87 4.63 -2.49 3.97
C GLY A 87 4.73 -3.93 3.46
N TYR A 88 5.50 -4.16 2.38
CA TYR A 88 5.83 -5.49 1.90
C TYR A 88 6.75 -6.20 2.89
N LEU A 89 7.84 -5.58 3.32
CA LEU A 89 8.81 -6.19 4.24
C LEU A 89 8.16 -6.66 5.55
N VAL A 90 7.21 -5.87 6.08
CA VAL A 90 6.41 -6.28 7.25
C VAL A 90 5.58 -7.53 6.95
N SER A 91 4.93 -7.62 5.78
CA SER A 91 4.17 -8.81 5.41
C SER A 91 5.08 -10.01 5.16
N ASP A 92 6.26 -9.79 4.56
CA ASP A 92 7.25 -10.84 4.29
C ASP A 92 7.81 -11.44 5.57
N SER A 93 8.10 -10.61 6.60
CA SER A 93 8.54 -11.13 7.90
C SER A 93 7.51 -12.05 8.57
N HIS A 94 6.21 -11.75 8.43
CA HIS A 94 5.17 -12.66 8.91
C HIS A 94 5.09 -13.94 8.07
N ILE A 95 5.19 -13.86 6.74
CA ILE A 95 5.17 -15.03 5.85
C ILE A 95 6.36 -15.95 6.15
N ALA A 96 7.55 -15.40 6.36
CA ALA A 96 8.77 -16.16 6.65
C ALA A 96 8.65 -17.05 7.90
N THR A 97 7.77 -16.72 8.86
CA THR A 97 7.54 -17.57 10.04
C THR A 97 6.81 -18.87 9.74
N VAL A 98 6.17 -19.00 8.57
CA VAL A 98 5.26 -20.12 8.22
C VAL A 98 5.54 -20.75 6.87
N LEU A 99 6.28 -20.09 5.99
CA LEU A 99 6.68 -20.56 4.67
C LEU A 99 8.20 -20.35 4.49
N PRO A 100 9.01 -21.41 4.64
CA PRO A 100 10.45 -21.35 4.44
C PRO A 100 10.83 -21.02 3.00
N ASP A 101 11.94 -20.33 2.81
CA ASP A 101 12.44 -19.92 1.50
C ASP A 101 12.91 -21.09 0.61
N ASP A 102 13.26 -22.24 1.19
CA ASP A 102 13.65 -23.48 0.49
C ASP A 102 12.45 -24.33 0.02
N THR A 103 11.22 -23.88 0.25
CA THR A 103 10.01 -24.59 -0.16
C THR A 103 9.90 -24.63 -1.69
N ILE A 104 9.81 -25.81 -2.30
CA ILE A 104 9.63 -25.99 -3.74
C ILE A 104 8.21 -25.57 -4.14
N ILE A 105 8.10 -24.57 -5.00
CA ILE A 105 6.81 -23.93 -5.32
C ILE A 105 5.83 -24.88 -6.03
N ASN A 106 6.32 -25.76 -6.91
CA ASN A 106 5.48 -26.72 -7.65
C ASN A 106 4.89 -27.84 -6.78
N LYS A 107 5.37 -28.00 -5.54
CA LYS A 107 4.82 -28.95 -4.55
C LYS A 107 3.75 -28.31 -3.67
N LEU A 108 3.59 -26.99 -3.71
CA LEU A 108 2.60 -26.27 -2.90
C LEU A 108 1.19 -26.48 -3.46
N THR A 109 0.31 -26.98 -2.62
CA THR A 109 -1.11 -27.15 -2.91
C THR A 109 -1.97 -26.05 -2.27
N LYS A 110 -3.24 -25.94 -2.70
CA LYS A 110 -4.22 -25.07 -2.01
C LYS A 110 -4.37 -25.41 -0.53
N ARG A 111 -4.25 -26.71 -0.19
CA ARG A 111 -4.30 -27.17 1.20
C ARG A 111 -3.14 -26.62 2.02
N ASP A 112 -1.93 -26.61 1.47
CA ASP A 112 -0.74 -26.09 2.15
C ASP A 112 -0.88 -24.58 2.38
N ILE A 113 -1.34 -23.84 1.38
CA ILE A 113 -1.63 -22.39 1.54
C ILE A 113 -2.71 -22.18 2.60
N ARG A 114 -3.75 -23.02 2.66
CA ARG A 114 -4.76 -22.92 3.72
C ARG A 114 -4.15 -23.11 5.11
N LEU A 115 -3.28 -24.09 5.29
CA LEU A 115 -2.58 -24.32 6.56
C LEU A 115 -1.65 -23.16 6.92
N ILE A 116 -0.97 -22.55 5.93
CA ILE A 116 -0.14 -21.35 6.12
C ILE A 116 -1.01 -20.18 6.60
N ILE A 117 -2.15 -19.94 5.97
CA ILE A 117 -3.09 -18.87 6.36
C ILE A 117 -3.63 -19.11 7.78
N ASP A 118 -4.01 -20.35 8.11
CA ASP A 118 -4.52 -20.68 9.44
C ASP A 118 -3.44 -20.50 10.53
N LYS A 119 -2.17 -20.84 10.24
CA LYS A 119 -1.04 -20.54 11.14
C LYS A 119 -0.84 -19.03 11.31
N LEU A 120 -0.91 -18.26 10.23
CA LEU A 120 -0.80 -16.79 10.31
C LEU A 120 -1.92 -16.19 11.16
N LEU A 121 -3.16 -16.67 11.04
CA LEU A 121 -4.31 -16.20 11.82
C LEU A 121 -4.18 -16.46 13.32
N LYS A 122 -3.45 -17.50 13.74
CA LYS A 122 -3.22 -17.80 15.16
C LYS A 122 -2.37 -16.72 15.86
N HIS A 123 -1.49 -16.06 15.12
CA HIS A 123 -0.51 -15.12 15.69
C HIS A 123 -0.69 -13.67 15.19
N ASN A 124 -1.58 -13.45 14.23
CA ASN A 124 -1.77 -12.15 13.61
C ASN A 124 -3.26 -11.82 13.47
N SER A 125 -3.57 -10.52 13.40
CA SER A 125 -4.94 -10.08 13.10
C SER A 125 -5.39 -10.51 11.70
N TYR A 126 -6.69 -10.58 11.50
CA TYR A 126 -7.31 -10.80 10.17
C TYR A 126 -6.71 -9.88 9.09
N HIS A 127 -6.56 -8.59 9.38
CA HIS A 127 -6.03 -7.61 8.41
C HIS A 127 -4.57 -7.88 7.99
N VAL A 128 -3.73 -8.27 8.95
CA VAL A 128 -2.32 -8.65 8.66
C VAL A 128 -2.29 -9.91 7.82
N THR A 129 -3.02 -10.96 8.22
CA THR A 129 -3.10 -12.22 7.47
C THR A 129 -3.65 -12.02 6.06
N HIS A 130 -4.68 -11.19 5.90
CA HIS A 130 -5.22 -10.86 4.58
C HIS A 130 -4.20 -10.13 3.69
N LYS A 131 -3.35 -9.27 4.26
CA LYS A 131 -2.23 -8.64 3.53
C LYS A 131 -1.19 -9.68 3.13
N CYS A 132 -0.82 -10.62 4.01
CA CYS A 132 0.09 -11.71 3.69
C CYS A 132 -0.46 -12.58 2.55
N ARG A 133 -1.73 -12.98 2.61
CA ARG A 133 -2.39 -13.73 1.53
C ARG A 133 -2.35 -12.99 0.19
N LYS A 134 -2.60 -11.66 0.18
CA LYS A 134 -2.47 -10.85 -1.05
C LYS A 134 -1.05 -10.83 -1.60
N ARG A 135 -0.03 -10.81 -0.73
CA ARG A 135 1.39 -10.86 -1.14
C ARG A 135 1.73 -12.21 -1.76
N LEU A 136 1.37 -13.30 -1.11
CA LEU A 136 1.55 -14.64 -1.67
C LEU A 136 0.85 -14.78 -3.03
N HIS A 137 -0.38 -14.25 -3.15
CA HIS A 137 -1.12 -14.28 -4.41
C HIS A 137 -0.37 -13.54 -5.54
N ALA A 138 0.19 -12.38 -5.26
CA ALA A 138 0.94 -11.62 -6.26
C ALA A 138 2.23 -12.34 -6.70
N ILE A 139 2.98 -12.95 -5.76
CA ILE A 139 4.19 -13.71 -6.04
C ILE A 139 3.87 -14.95 -6.89
N PHE A 140 2.84 -15.73 -6.53
CA PHE A 140 2.46 -16.91 -7.30
C PHE A 140 1.78 -16.56 -8.65
N SER A 141 1.11 -15.42 -8.76
CA SER A 141 0.63 -14.91 -10.04
C SER A 141 1.80 -14.56 -10.97
N TYR A 142 2.87 -14.01 -10.43
CA TYR A 142 4.10 -13.80 -11.19
C TYR A 142 4.72 -15.14 -11.65
N ALA A 143 4.72 -16.17 -10.81
CA ALA A 143 5.21 -17.50 -11.19
C ALA A 143 4.43 -18.09 -12.40
N ILE A 144 3.13 -17.81 -12.48
CA ILE A 144 2.32 -18.22 -13.65
C ILE A 144 2.70 -17.41 -14.88
N GLN A 145 2.87 -16.07 -14.75
CA GLN A 145 3.29 -15.22 -15.87
C GLN A 145 4.64 -15.63 -16.46
N MET A 146 5.51 -16.20 -15.62
CA MET A 146 6.83 -16.69 -16.02
C MET A 146 6.84 -18.19 -16.40
N ASP A 147 5.69 -18.82 -16.50
CA ASP A 147 5.52 -20.26 -16.78
C ASP A 147 6.23 -21.19 -15.77
N TYR A 148 6.49 -20.72 -14.54
CA TYR A 148 7.07 -21.53 -13.47
C TYR A 148 6.05 -22.43 -12.79
N MET A 149 4.77 -22.06 -12.84
CA MET A 149 3.64 -22.80 -12.30
C MET A 149 2.45 -22.77 -13.27
N THR A 150 1.64 -23.81 -13.25
CA THR A 150 0.42 -23.91 -14.08
C THR A 150 -0.83 -23.35 -13.39
N SER A 151 -0.82 -23.21 -12.06
CA SER A 151 -1.94 -22.67 -11.29
C SER A 151 -1.45 -21.97 -10.02
N ASN A 152 -2.19 -20.94 -9.60
CA ASN A 152 -1.87 -20.22 -8.38
C ASN A 152 -2.49 -20.93 -7.16
N PRO A 153 -1.68 -21.47 -6.22
CA PRO A 153 -2.22 -22.22 -5.09
C PRO A 153 -2.99 -21.35 -4.09
N THR A 154 -2.90 -20.02 -4.19
CA THR A 154 -3.66 -19.09 -3.35
C THR A 154 -5.05 -18.78 -3.89
N GLU A 155 -5.39 -19.22 -5.11
CA GLU A 155 -6.71 -19.01 -5.69
C GLU A 155 -7.81 -19.66 -4.86
N ASN A 156 -8.86 -18.85 -4.58
CA ASN A 156 -10.01 -19.26 -3.76
C ASN A 156 -9.67 -19.66 -2.32
N VAL A 157 -8.44 -19.42 -1.85
CA VAL A 157 -8.11 -19.54 -0.43
C VAL A 157 -8.49 -18.23 0.26
N LEU A 158 -9.61 -18.24 0.97
CA LEU A 158 -10.12 -17.09 1.69
C LEU A 158 -9.51 -17.04 3.10
N VAL A 159 -9.24 -15.83 3.59
CA VAL A 159 -8.96 -15.60 5.01
C VAL A 159 -10.29 -15.43 5.71
N SER A 160 -10.65 -16.36 6.58
CA SER A 160 -11.90 -16.28 7.35
C SER A 160 -11.75 -15.25 8.47
N LYS A 161 -12.70 -14.32 8.57
CA LYS A 161 -12.75 -13.38 9.69
C LYS A 161 -13.26 -14.14 10.92
N PRO A 162 -12.54 -14.13 12.05
CA PRO A 162 -13.04 -14.73 13.30
C PRO A 162 -14.38 -14.12 13.70
N LYS A 163 -15.27 -14.93 14.29
CA LYS A 163 -16.61 -14.44 14.72
C LYS A 163 -16.52 -13.28 15.71
N ASP A 164 -15.52 -13.28 16.58
CA ASP A 164 -15.28 -12.22 17.56
C ASP A 164 -14.79 -10.91 16.94
N ASP A 165 -14.23 -10.95 15.71
CA ASP A 165 -13.84 -9.77 14.92
C ASP A 165 -15.02 -9.13 14.17
N TYR A 166 -16.24 -9.70 14.26
CA TYR A 166 -17.46 -9.09 13.72
C TYR A 166 -18.03 -7.98 14.62
N LYS A 167 -17.20 -7.32 15.39
CA LYS A 167 -17.61 -6.03 15.96
C LYS A 167 -17.93 -5.13 14.77
N PRO A 168 -19.15 -4.52 14.74
CA PRO A 168 -19.45 -3.54 13.71
C PRO A 168 -18.29 -2.52 13.73
N GLU A 169 -17.71 -2.24 12.55
CA GLU A 169 -16.70 -1.19 12.44
C GLU A 169 -17.35 0.10 12.90
N LYS A 170 -17.17 0.40 14.17
CA LYS A 170 -17.62 1.66 14.74
C LYS A 170 -16.74 2.70 14.10
N VAL A 171 -17.26 3.40 13.09
CA VAL A 171 -16.57 4.56 12.53
C VAL A 171 -16.53 5.56 13.68
N LEU A 172 -15.38 5.60 14.33
CA LEU A 172 -15.16 6.54 15.41
C LEU A 172 -14.96 7.91 14.76
N TYR A 173 -15.84 8.84 15.03
CA TYR A 173 -15.68 10.27 14.73
C TYR A 173 -16.19 11.08 15.91
N LEU A 174 -15.71 12.29 16.01
CA LEU A 174 -16.14 13.27 17.00
C LEU A 174 -17.06 14.29 16.33
N THR A 175 -18.09 14.70 17.04
CA THR A 175 -18.91 15.85 16.68
C THR A 175 -18.10 17.14 16.79
N SER A 176 -18.59 18.23 16.21
CA SER A 176 -17.93 19.55 16.34
C SER A 176 -17.75 19.98 17.79
N ASN A 177 -18.77 19.77 18.63
CA ASN A 177 -18.70 20.14 20.06
C ASN A 177 -17.63 19.33 20.79
N GLU A 178 -17.57 18.00 20.56
CA GLU A 178 -16.54 17.13 21.16
C GLU A 178 -15.12 17.54 20.72
N VAL A 179 -14.94 17.96 19.47
CA VAL A 179 -13.64 18.48 19.00
C VAL A 179 -13.28 19.78 19.71
N TYR A 180 -14.21 20.72 19.83
CA TYR A 180 -13.97 21.98 20.55
C TYR A 180 -13.67 21.77 22.03
N ASP A 181 -14.43 20.91 22.72
CA ASP A 181 -14.19 20.55 24.12
C ASP A 181 -12.83 19.88 24.31
N LEU A 182 -12.44 19.03 23.37
CA LEU A 182 -11.11 18.42 23.35
C LEU A 182 -10.00 19.46 23.19
N CYS A 183 -10.16 20.42 22.26
CA CYS A 183 -9.21 21.50 22.06
C CYS A 183 -9.10 22.39 23.30
N ASN A 184 -10.20 22.74 23.95
CA ASN A 184 -10.21 23.52 25.19
C ASN A 184 -9.42 22.81 26.28
N ARG A 185 -9.65 21.50 26.49
CA ARG A 185 -8.88 20.70 27.46
C ARG A 185 -7.38 20.66 27.15
N MET A 186 -6.98 20.70 25.88
CA MET A 186 -5.57 20.78 25.48
C MET A 186 -4.99 22.16 25.79
N ILE A 187 -5.76 23.23 25.56
CA ILE A 187 -5.36 24.61 25.86
C ILE A 187 -5.19 24.79 27.38
N ASP A 188 -6.11 24.29 28.18
CA ASP A 188 -6.05 24.31 29.65
C ASP A 188 -4.82 23.55 30.20
N ASN A 189 -4.26 22.62 29.44
CA ASN A 189 -3.04 21.88 29.75
C ASN A 189 -1.78 22.46 29.06
N ASP A 190 -1.78 23.71 28.61
CA ASP A 190 -0.69 24.40 27.94
C ASP A 190 -0.26 23.72 26.61
N GLU A 191 -1.15 22.95 25.97
CA GLU A 191 -0.88 22.26 24.70
C GLU A 191 -1.51 22.98 23.49
N GLN A 192 -1.38 24.29 23.41
CA GLN A 192 -1.96 25.12 22.35
C GLN A 192 -1.62 24.60 20.94
N THR A 193 -0.36 24.22 20.68
CA THR A 193 0.06 23.70 19.37
C THR A 193 -0.67 22.39 19.02
N LEU A 194 -0.92 21.51 20.00
CA LEU A 194 -1.66 20.28 19.79
C LEU A 194 -3.13 20.57 19.45
N ALA A 195 -3.76 21.50 20.19
CA ALA A 195 -5.12 21.96 19.93
C ALA A 195 -5.24 22.56 18.51
N ASP A 196 -4.27 23.38 18.10
CA ASP A 196 -4.22 23.99 16.78
C ASP A 196 -4.10 22.96 15.66
N ILE A 197 -3.26 21.93 15.83
CA ILE A 197 -3.13 20.81 14.90
C ILE A 197 -4.46 20.05 14.77
N VAL A 198 -5.09 19.75 15.89
CA VAL A 198 -6.39 19.03 15.92
C VAL A 198 -7.46 19.84 15.22
N LEU A 199 -7.61 21.11 15.57
CA LEU A 199 -8.61 22.00 15.01
C LEU A 199 -8.37 22.25 13.52
N PHE A 200 -7.12 22.46 13.10
CA PHE A 200 -6.78 22.61 11.69
C PHE A 200 -7.15 21.36 10.89
N MET A 201 -6.81 20.15 11.39
CA MET A 201 -7.17 18.89 10.73
C MET A 201 -8.68 18.68 10.66
N PHE A 202 -9.41 19.02 11.71
CA PHE A 202 -10.86 18.94 11.73
C PHE A 202 -11.52 19.91 10.74
N LEU A 203 -11.02 21.14 10.62
CA LEU A 203 -11.61 22.17 9.75
C LEU A 203 -11.24 21.98 8.26
N THR A 204 -10.10 21.37 7.97
CA THR A 204 -9.61 21.20 6.58
C THR A 204 -9.75 19.79 6.05
N GLY A 205 -9.81 18.78 6.91
CA GLY A 205 -9.82 17.37 6.53
C GLY A 205 -8.50 16.84 5.93
N VAL A 206 -7.39 17.56 6.06
CA VAL A 206 -6.08 17.11 5.56
C VAL A 206 -5.56 15.90 6.33
N ARG A 207 -4.71 15.08 5.68
CA ARG A 207 -3.96 14.03 6.38
C ARG A 207 -2.84 14.64 7.21
N TYR A 208 -2.48 14.00 8.33
CA TYR A 208 -1.40 14.52 9.16
C TYR A 208 -0.08 14.68 8.39
N GLY A 209 0.27 13.75 7.48
CA GLY A 209 1.46 13.90 6.63
C GLY A 209 1.40 15.09 5.67
N GLU A 210 0.20 15.49 5.21
CA GLU A 210 -0.02 16.68 4.40
C GLU A 210 0.15 17.95 5.26
N LEU A 211 -0.42 17.95 6.46
CA LEU A 211 -0.25 19.05 7.43
C LEU A 211 1.21 19.21 7.85
N ALA A 212 1.90 18.12 8.14
CA ALA A 212 3.26 18.15 8.65
C ALA A 212 4.26 18.81 7.68
N CYS A 213 4.01 18.71 6.37
CA CYS A 213 4.84 19.36 5.35
C CYS A 213 4.23 20.65 4.79
N LEU A 214 3.17 21.17 5.41
CA LEU A 214 2.58 22.43 4.99
C LEU A 214 3.52 23.59 5.32
N THR A 215 3.82 24.40 4.30
CA THR A 215 4.68 25.58 4.39
C THR A 215 3.89 26.85 4.09
N TYR A 216 4.36 28.00 4.58
CA TYR A 216 3.66 29.28 4.42
C TYR A 216 3.51 29.70 2.97
N ASP A 217 4.42 29.33 2.07
CA ASP A 217 4.34 29.61 0.62
C ASP A 217 3.20 28.84 -0.10
N LYS A 218 2.58 27.87 0.56
CA LYS A 218 1.41 27.12 0.05
C LYS A 218 0.08 27.73 0.49
N ILE A 219 0.11 28.81 1.25
CA ILE A 219 -1.07 29.47 1.80
C ILE A 219 -1.26 30.81 1.09
N ASP A 220 -2.35 30.91 0.36
CA ASP A 220 -2.81 32.14 -0.25
C ASP A 220 -3.77 32.83 0.73
N PHE A 221 -3.26 33.83 1.45
CA PHE A 221 -4.02 34.56 2.45
C PHE A 221 -5.06 35.50 1.81
N GLU A 222 -4.80 35.99 0.61
CA GLU A 222 -5.71 36.89 -0.11
C GLU A 222 -6.93 36.13 -0.65
N ASN A 223 -6.69 35.02 -1.34
CA ASN A 223 -7.75 34.18 -1.90
C ASN A 223 -8.30 33.14 -0.90
N LYS A 224 -7.74 33.08 0.32
CA LYS A 224 -8.09 32.11 1.37
C LYS A 224 -8.04 30.66 0.88
N GLU A 225 -6.95 30.30 0.24
CA GLU A 225 -6.72 28.95 -0.31
C GLU A 225 -5.44 28.33 0.26
N ILE A 226 -5.45 27.02 0.43
CA ILE A 226 -4.28 26.23 0.80
C ILE A 226 -4.02 25.18 -0.27
N LEU A 227 -2.80 25.17 -0.82
CA LEU A 227 -2.35 24.17 -1.77
C LEU A 227 -1.79 22.94 -1.05
N ILE A 228 -2.45 21.80 -1.20
CA ILE A 228 -2.00 20.51 -0.72
C ILE A 228 -1.43 19.74 -1.91
N ASN A 229 -0.10 19.61 -1.99
CA ASN A 229 0.58 18.93 -3.11
C ASN A 229 1.69 17.98 -2.66
N ALA A 230 1.92 17.85 -1.36
CA ALA A 230 2.98 17.03 -0.78
C ALA A 230 2.51 16.29 0.47
N THR A 231 3.30 15.34 0.92
CA THR A 231 3.15 14.65 2.21
C THR A 231 4.52 14.35 2.79
N TYR A 232 4.64 14.41 4.11
CA TYR A 232 5.87 14.09 4.82
C TYR A 232 5.96 12.58 5.09
N ASP A 233 7.05 11.96 4.65
CA ASP A 233 7.37 10.57 5.02
C ASP A 233 8.21 10.57 6.30
N PHE A 234 7.58 10.17 7.41
CA PHE A 234 8.21 10.19 8.74
C PHE A 234 9.34 9.17 8.92
N ASN A 235 9.49 8.20 8.00
CA ASN A 235 10.57 7.22 8.06
C ASN A 235 11.82 7.72 7.35
N THR A 236 11.68 8.29 6.14
CA THR A 236 12.80 8.89 5.41
C THR A 236 13.09 10.32 5.85
N ARG A 237 12.14 10.96 6.57
CA ARG A 237 12.16 12.39 6.95
C ARG A 237 12.20 13.31 5.75
N GLU A 238 11.53 12.95 4.68
CA GLU A 238 11.52 13.68 3.42
C GLU A 238 10.11 14.11 3.03
N ILE A 239 10.03 15.23 2.30
CA ILE A 239 8.80 15.63 1.63
C ILE A 239 8.68 14.83 0.34
N THR A 240 7.58 14.12 0.19
CA THR A 240 7.29 13.29 -0.98
C THR A 240 6.03 13.78 -1.68
N THR A 241 5.91 13.45 -2.97
CA THR A 241 4.68 13.74 -3.72
C THR A 241 3.49 13.00 -3.14
N THR A 242 2.30 13.57 -3.26
CA THR A 242 1.05 12.90 -2.87
C THR A 242 0.87 11.56 -3.59
N LYS A 243 0.05 10.67 -3.01
CA LYS A 243 -0.11 9.29 -3.50
C LYS A 243 -0.80 9.20 -4.88
N THR A 244 -1.68 10.15 -5.20
CA THR A 244 -2.46 10.18 -6.45
C THR A 244 -2.58 11.61 -6.96
N LYS A 245 -2.87 11.80 -8.26
CA LYS A 245 -3.14 13.13 -8.85
C LYS A 245 -4.28 13.86 -8.11
N LYS A 246 -5.34 13.16 -7.70
CA LYS A 246 -6.47 13.73 -6.93
C LYS A 246 -6.08 14.18 -5.52
N SER A 247 -4.97 13.73 -4.98
CA SER A 247 -4.49 14.19 -3.68
C SER A 247 -3.85 15.57 -3.74
N THR A 248 -3.39 16.02 -4.93
CA THR A 248 -3.00 17.42 -5.16
C THR A 248 -4.26 18.24 -5.39
N ARG A 249 -4.50 19.21 -4.51
CA ARG A 249 -5.72 20.00 -4.50
C ARG A 249 -5.53 21.34 -3.82
N LYS A 250 -6.38 22.30 -4.15
CA LYS A 250 -6.55 23.53 -3.39
C LYS A 250 -7.76 23.39 -2.47
N ILE A 251 -7.64 23.87 -1.26
CA ILE A 251 -8.72 23.86 -0.26
C ILE A 251 -9.02 25.30 0.10
N SER A 252 -10.25 25.75 -0.16
CA SER A 252 -10.73 27.05 0.34
C SER A 252 -10.92 26.97 1.85
N VAL A 253 -10.46 28.01 2.56
CA VAL A 253 -10.46 28.05 4.02
C VAL A 253 -11.10 29.33 4.53
N SER A 254 -11.64 29.30 5.75
CA SER A 254 -12.19 30.45 6.45
C SER A 254 -11.09 31.23 7.18
N ASP A 255 -11.40 32.45 7.63
CA ASP A 255 -10.51 33.29 8.44
C ASP A 255 -10.05 32.56 9.71
N ASN A 256 -10.91 31.80 10.36
CA ASN A 256 -10.56 31.02 11.55
C ASN A 256 -9.40 30.03 11.31
N ILE A 257 -9.27 29.49 10.11
CA ILE A 257 -8.15 28.59 9.75
C ILE A 257 -6.90 29.40 9.52
N LEU A 258 -7.01 30.56 8.89
CA LEU A 258 -5.89 31.49 8.70
C LEU A 258 -5.40 32.05 10.03
N ASP A 259 -6.29 32.30 10.99
CA ASP A 259 -5.94 32.72 12.35
C ASP A 259 -5.13 31.64 13.09
N ILE A 260 -5.48 30.37 12.90
CA ILE A 260 -4.67 29.25 13.43
C ILE A 260 -3.26 29.28 12.86
N VAL A 261 -3.11 29.55 11.56
CA VAL A 261 -1.80 29.66 10.89
C VAL A 261 -1.03 30.88 11.38
N ASN A 262 -1.69 32.03 11.49
CA ASN A 262 -1.05 33.29 11.86
C ASN A 262 -0.51 33.31 13.29
N ARG A 263 -1.14 32.59 14.23
CA ARG A 263 -0.67 32.50 15.60
C ARG A 263 0.50 31.53 15.79
N GLN A 264 0.86 30.75 14.75
CA GLN A 264 2.03 29.88 14.85
C GLN A 264 3.32 30.70 14.83
N LYS A 265 4.29 30.28 15.65
CA LYS A 265 5.63 30.92 15.65
C LYS A 265 6.34 30.61 14.35
N LYS A 266 6.65 31.65 13.55
CA LYS A 266 7.35 31.49 12.25
C LYS A 266 8.85 31.18 12.45
N THR A 267 9.17 30.06 13.11
CA THR A 267 10.56 29.65 13.39
C THR A 267 11.16 28.81 12.26
N SER A 268 10.35 28.39 11.29
CA SER A 268 10.80 27.66 10.09
C SER A 268 9.85 27.93 8.91
N SER A 269 10.13 27.31 7.75
CA SER A 269 9.22 27.36 6.61
C SER A 269 7.91 26.58 6.85
N PHE A 270 7.91 25.59 7.75
CA PHE A 270 6.73 24.80 8.10
C PHE A 270 5.79 25.57 9.02
N VAL A 271 4.49 25.34 8.85
CA VAL A 271 3.44 25.97 9.68
C VAL A 271 3.44 25.40 11.11
N PHE A 272 3.63 24.07 11.26
CA PHE A 272 3.64 23.37 12.54
C PHE A 272 4.96 22.63 12.79
N PRO A 273 6.07 23.35 12.99
CA PRO A 273 7.36 22.74 13.28
C PRO A 273 7.49 22.35 14.76
N ASN A 274 8.42 21.46 15.05
CA ASN A 274 8.93 21.25 16.41
C ASN A 274 9.98 22.33 16.78
N SER A 275 10.56 22.22 17.98
CA SER A 275 11.60 23.14 18.45
C SER A 275 12.84 23.22 17.55
N ASN A 276 13.10 22.20 16.74
CA ASN A 276 14.24 22.15 15.81
C ASN A 276 13.87 22.65 14.40
N GLY A 277 12.67 23.23 14.21
CA GLY A 277 12.22 23.74 12.92
C GLY A 277 11.82 22.70 11.89
N VAL A 278 11.66 21.41 12.28
CA VAL A 278 11.25 20.32 11.40
C VAL A 278 9.86 19.79 11.77
N PRO A 279 9.18 19.05 10.86
CA PRO A 279 7.84 18.50 11.12
C PRO A 279 7.79 17.63 12.38
N ILE A 280 6.74 17.81 13.19
CA ILE A 280 6.50 16.99 14.38
C ILE A 280 6.17 15.56 13.95
N LEU A 281 6.76 14.56 14.62
CA LEU A 281 6.50 13.14 14.30
C LEU A 281 5.05 12.76 14.61
N ASN A 282 4.40 12.07 13.67
CA ASN A 282 3.02 11.57 13.85
C ASN A 282 2.88 10.67 15.09
N ALA A 283 3.90 9.84 15.38
CA ALA A 283 3.91 9.01 16.57
C ALA A 283 3.87 9.82 17.87
N TYR A 284 4.55 10.97 17.90
CA TYR A 284 4.53 11.89 19.04
C TYR A 284 3.12 12.48 19.24
N ILE A 285 2.52 13.03 18.16
CA ILE A 285 1.16 13.58 18.23
C ILE A 285 0.15 12.51 18.68
N ASN A 286 0.20 11.31 18.10
CA ASN A 286 -0.70 10.22 18.50
C ASN A 286 -0.49 9.80 19.97
N LYS A 287 0.76 9.83 20.47
CA LYS A 287 1.04 9.58 21.89
C LYS A 287 0.42 10.65 22.80
N ARG A 288 0.49 11.93 22.40
CA ARG A 288 -0.13 13.04 23.16
C ARG A 288 -1.66 12.93 23.13
N LEU A 289 -2.26 12.66 21.97
CA LEU A 289 -3.70 12.49 21.82
C LEU A 289 -4.27 11.39 22.73
N LYS A 290 -3.54 10.30 22.95
CA LYS A 290 -3.95 9.20 23.84
C LYS A 290 -4.10 9.60 25.32
N ILE A 291 -3.51 10.72 25.74
CA ILE A 291 -3.70 11.26 27.11
C ILE A 291 -5.14 11.74 27.29
N TYR A 292 -5.77 12.20 26.21
CA TYR A 292 -7.12 12.76 26.23
C TYR A 292 -8.21 11.71 25.92
N GLY A 293 -7.82 10.55 25.37
CA GLY A 293 -8.71 9.46 25.00
C GLY A 293 -8.09 8.55 23.94
N ASP A 294 -8.81 7.55 23.45
CA ASP A 294 -8.32 6.69 22.37
C ASP A 294 -8.38 7.40 21.01
N TYR A 295 -7.67 8.54 20.92
CA TYR A 295 -7.63 9.39 19.75
C TYR A 295 -6.36 9.22 18.94
N HIS A 296 -6.47 9.48 17.63
CA HIS A 296 -5.36 9.50 16.70
C HIS A 296 -5.61 10.53 15.58
N THR A 297 -4.58 10.97 14.91
CA THR A 297 -4.65 12.06 13.91
C THR A 297 -5.68 11.80 12.81
N HIS A 298 -5.85 10.55 12.35
CA HIS A 298 -6.78 10.21 11.26
C HIS A 298 -8.26 10.37 11.68
N LEU A 299 -8.54 10.30 12.99
CA LEU A 299 -9.88 10.52 13.55
C LEU A 299 -10.44 11.90 13.16
N PHE A 300 -9.64 12.96 13.23
CA PHE A 300 -10.11 14.34 12.96
C PHE A 300 -10.47 14.54 11.48
N ARG A 301 -9.80 13.83 10.58
CA ARG A 301 -10.21 13.79 9.18
C ARG A 301 -11.53 13.03 8.99
N HIS A 302 -11.77 11.94 9.71
CA HIS A 302 -13.05 11.24 9.71
C HIS A 302 -14.16 12.13 10.27
N SER A 303 -13.88 12.86 11.37
CA SER A 303 -14.78 13.85 11.96
C SER A 303 -15.12 14.97 10.98
N HIS A 304 -14.16 15.48 10.21
CA HIS A 304 -14.40 16.46 9.15
C HIS A 304 -15.38 15.94 8.09
N ILE A 305 -15.18 14.71 7.62
CA ILE A 305 -16.06 14.08 6.62
C ILE A 305 -17.47 13.93 7.17
N SER A 306 -17.61 13.45 8.40
CA SER A 306 -18.90 13.30 9.10
C SER A 306 -19.60 14.64 9.29
N PHE A 307 -18.85 15.66 9.74
CA PHE A 307 -19.35 17.01 9.92
C PHE A 307 -19.91 17.60 8.62
N LEU A 308 -19.18 17.46 7.50
CA LEU A 308 -19.67 17.93 6.20
C LEU A 308 -20.89 17.14 5.71
N ALA A 309 -20.91 15.83 5.94
CA ALA A 309 -22.04 14.97 5.60
C ALA A 309 -23.29 15.36 6.40
N GLU A 310 -23.19 15.65 7.71
CA GLU A 310 -24.28 16.15 8.56
C GLU A 310 -24.82 17.52 8.10
N LYS A 311 -23.95 18.34 7.48
CA LYS A 311 -24.35 19.61 6.87
C LYS A 311 -24.97 19.46 5.48
N GLY A 312 -25.14 18.24 4.98
CA GLY A 312 -25.75 17.96 3.67
C GLY A 312 -24.83 18.23 2.48
N ILE A 313 -23.52 18.37 2.70
CA ILE A 313 -22.56 18.59 1.59
C ILE A 313 -22.50 17.32 0.72
N PRO A 314 -22.62 17.44 -0.61
CA PRO A 314 -22.58 16.30 -1.50
C PRO A 314 -21.29 15.48 -1.40
N LEU A 315 -21.42 14.14 -1.50
CA LEU A 315 -20.32 13.20 -1.36
C LEU A 315 -19.11 13.51 -2.25
N ASN A 316 -19.36 13.87 -3.51
CA ASN A 316 -18.31 14.24 -4.47
C ASN A 316 -17.52 15.48 -4.01
N ALA A 317 -18.19 16.50 -3.50
CA ALA A 317 -17.54 17.71 -2.99
C ALA A 317 -16.68 17.41 -1.74
N ILE A 318 -17.17 16.53 -0.84
CA ILE A 318 -16.38 16.04 0.30
C ILE A 318 -15.16 15.27 -0.19
N MET A 319 -15.33 14.36 -1.17
CA MET A 319 -14.23 13.57 -1.72
C MET A 319 -13.14 14.46 -2.36
N ASP A 320 -13.53 15.45 -3.12
CA ASP A 320 -12.60 16.40 -3.77
C ASP A 320 -11.86 17.22 -2.71
N ARG A 321 -12.56 17.73 -1.70
CA ARG A 321 -11.97 18.50 -0.60
C ARG A 321 -10.92 17.69 0.17
N VAL A 322 -11.23 16.43 0.50
CA VAL A 322 -10.30 15.58 1.26
C VAL A 322 -9.28 14.85 0.36
N GLY A 323 -9.46 14.83 -0.95
CA GLY A 323 -8.58 14.15 -1.91
C GLY A 323 -8.67 12.62 -1.82
N HIS A 324 -9.91 12.07 -1.79
CA HIS A 324 -10.16 10.64 -1.90
C HIS A 324 -10.38 10.24 -3.35
N SER A 325 -9.61 9.26 -3.82
CA SER A 325 -9.80 8.65 -5.15
C SER A 325 -10.79 7.49 -5.13
N ASP A 326 -10.93 6.78 -3.99
CA ASP A 326 -11.88 5.68 -3.80
C ASP A 326 -13.06 6.16 -2.95
N PRO A 327 -14.30 6.08 -3.46
CA PRO A 327 -15.49 6.50 -2.73
C PRO A 327 -15.80 5.63 -1.51
N LYS A 328 -15.33 4.39 -1.47
CA LYS A 328 -15.65 3.42 -0.40
C LYS A 328 -15.37 3.96 0.99
N THR A 329 -14.22 4.62 1.18
CA THR A 329 -13.84 5.18 2.48
C THR A 329 -14.72 6.34 2.90
N THR A 330 -15.05 7.26 1.97
CA THR A 330 -15.94 8.38 2.27
C THR A 330 -17.38 7.91 2.43
N LEU A 331 -17.82 6.98 1.59
CA LEU A 331 -19.16 6.41 1.64
C LEU A 331 -19.43 5.66 2.95
N SER A 332 -18.48 4.91 3.48
CA SER A 332 -18.64 4.23 4.77
C SER A 332 -18.87 5.22 5.92
N ILE A 333 -18.15 6.34 5.93
CA ILE A 333 -18.35 7.39 6.94
C ILE A 333 -19.69 8.10 6.69
N TYR A 334 -19.97 8.46 5.44
CA TYR A 334 -21.17 9.16 5.02
C TYR A 334 -22.45 8.37 5.36
N SER A 335 -22.46 7.05 5.15
CA SER A 335 -23.63 6.19 5.43
C SER A 335 -23.98 6.08 6.92
N HIS A 336 -23.00 6.28 7.82
CA HIS A 336 -23.26 6.26 9.26
C HIS A 336 -23.82 7.58 9.80
N THR A 337 -23.67 8.69 9.06
CA THR A 337 -24.20 10.02 9.46
C THR A 337 -25.64 10.26 9.01
N THR A 338 -26.21 9.33 8.23
CA THR A 338 -27.53 9.49 7.60
C THR A 338 -28.73 9.38 8.56
N VAL A 339 -28.52 9.23 9.85
CA VAL A 339 -29.64 9.24 10.84
C VAL A 339 -30.40 10.58 10.80
N ASN A 340 -29.68 11.70 10.64
CA ASN A 340 -30.28 13.04 10.51
C ASN A 340 -30.76 13.39 9.08
N MET A 341 -30.43 12.57 8.07
CA MET A 341 -30.88 12.83 6.69
C MET A 341 -32.39 12.73 6.55
N LYS A 342 -33.06 11.89 7.32
CA LYS A 342 -34.53 11.81 7.31
C LYS A 342 -35.17 13.14 7.72
N GLU A 343 -34.60 13.81 8.72
CA GLU A 343 -35.08 15.14 9.15
C GLU A 343 -34.77 16.22 8.13
N ILE A 344 -33.60 16.16 7.49
CA ILE A 344 -33.24 17.11 6.43
C ILE A 344 -34.15 16.91 5.23
N ILE A 345 -34.40 15.68 4.80
CA ILE A 345 -35.34 15.36 3.70
C ILE A 345 -36.70 15.89 4.05
N ASN A 346 -37.24 15.61 5.25
CA ASN A 346 -38.53 16.08 5.67
C ASN A 346 -38.63 17.62 5.69
N LYS A 347 -37.60 18.31 6.19
CA LYS A 347 -37.54 19.78 6.16
C LYS A 347 -37.49 20.37 4.75
N GLN A 348 -36.77 19.71 3.82
CA GLN A 348 -36.65 20.18 2.47
C GLN A 348 -37.86 19.84 1.59
N THR A 349 -38.57 18.74 1.88
CA THR A 349 -39.74 18.32 1.13
C THR A 349 -41.03 18.94 1.67
N ALA A 350 -41.10 19.35 2.93
CA ALA A 350 -42.26 19.97 3.53
C ALA A 350 -42.80 21.20 2.79
N PRO A 351 -41.96 22.10 2.18
CA PRO A 351 -42.44 23.23 1.41
C PRO A 351 -43.09 22.85 0.06
N PHE A 352 -42.92 21.61 -0.41
CA PHE A 352 -43.43 21.16 -1.71
C PHE A 352 -44.81 20.45 -1.62
N VAL A 353 -45.55 20.64 -0.56
CA VAL A 353 -46.94 20.16 -0.53
C VAL A 353 -47.75 20.99 -1.50
N PRO A 354 -48.23 20.42 -2.63
CA PRO A 354 -49.13 21.14 -3.52
C PRO A 354 -50.37 21.49 -2.69
N LEU A 355 -50.79 22.74 -2.75
CA LEU A 355 -52.12 23.13 -2.33
C LEU A 355 -53.13 22.37 -3.21
N LEU A 356 -53.43 21.13 -2.83
CA LEU A 356 -54.57 20.44 -3.39
C LEU A 356 -55.78 21.28 -2.98
N LYS A 357 -56.37 22.02 -3.91
CA LYS A 357 -57.65 22.66 -3.71
C LYS A 357 -58.61 21.57 -3.28
N SER A 358 -59.06 21.62 -2.04
CA SER A 358 -60.28 20.91 -1.63
C SER A 358 -61.41 21.40 -2.52
N GLU A 359 -61.96 20.53 -3.36
CA GLU A 359 -63.23 20.73 -4.03
C GLU A 359 -64.36 20.72 -2.99
#